data_b5266128c429b0ad9b28be07f0489fdf
#
_entry.id   b5266128c429b0ad9b28be07f0489fdf
#
_cell.length_a   1.000
_cell.length_b   1.000
_cell.length_c   1.000
_cell.angle_alpha   90.00
_cell.angle_beta   90.00
_cell.angle_gamma   90.00
#
_symmetry.space_group_name_H-M   'P 1'
#
loop_
_entity.id
_entity.type
_entity.pdbx_description
1 polymer ?
#
loop_
_entity_poly.entity_id
_entity_poly.type
_entity_poly.pdbx_seq_one_letter_code
_entity_poly.pdbx_strand_id
1 'polypeptide(L)'
;VAYRRLREEYGLTQSEIAKRVGKQQSTISNKIRILSLPPEIQQALTENQLTERHARALLKIDDDAVRKQIIGRVVEHNLNVKQTEKMIEDFLKKQDEERRKGEKLRFINYRIYLNTLKKAFSSIAEIEKNAKFYLEDKGEHLEVRIIIPKNENKAATARAD
;
A
#
# COMPACT_ATOMS: atom_id res chain seq x y z
N VAL A 1 -14.56 -10.59 -25.15
CA VAL A 1 -13.50 -10.79 -26.14
C VAL A 1 -13.60 -9.75 -27.26
N ALA A 2 -14.78 -9.54 -27.91
CA ALA A 2 -14.92 -8.64 -29.06
C ALA A 2 -14.45 -7.19 -28.79
N TYR A 3 -14.81 -6.56 -27.66
CA TYR A 3 -14.40 -5.17 -27.37
C TYR A 3 -12.89 -5.00 -27.18
N ARG A 4 -12.21 -6.02 -26.63
CA ARG A 4 -10.76 -6.02 -26.50
C ARG A 4 -10.09 -6.08 -27.86
N ARG A 5 -10.56 -6.96 -28.76
CA ARG A 5 -10.08 -7.06 -30.14
C ARG A 5 -10.28 -5.75 -30.92
N LEU A 6 -11.45 -5.10 -30.81
CA LEU A 6 -11.69 -3.81 -31.46
C LEU A 6 -10.70 -2.73 -31.00
N ARG A 7 -10.24 -2.77 -29.77
CA ARG A 7 -9.23 -1.86 -29.26
C ARG A 7 -7.82 -2.22 -29.72
N GLU A 8 -7.44 -3.50 -29.63
CA GLU A 8 -6.07 -3.95 -29.89
C GLU A 8 -5.76 -4.09 -31.39
N GLU A 9 -6.70 -4.61 -32.18
CA GLU A 9 -6.50 -4.86 -33.61
C GLU A 9 -6.85 -3.64 -34.48
N TYR A 10 -7.85 -2.87 -34.09
CA TYR A 10 -8.35 -1.73 -34.88
C TYR A 10 -8.03 -0.35 -34.28
N GLY A 11 -7.33 -0.30 -33.16
CA GLY A 11 -6.91 0.96 -32.51
C GLY A 11 -8.05 1.84 -32.02
N LEU A 12 -9.28 1.32 -31.92
CA LEU A 12 -10.46 2.11 -31.55
C LEU A 12 -10.43 2.50 -30.08
N THR A 13 -10.76 3.76 -29.80
CA THR A 13 -10.96 4.23 -28.43
C THR A 13 -12.24 3.65 -27.82
N GLN A 14 -12.31 3.59 -26.50
CA GLN A 14 -13.51 3.13 -25.80
C GLN A 14 -14.76 3.95 -26.16
N SER A 15 -14.59 5.25 -26.43
CA SER A 15 -15.67 6.15 -26.85
C SER A 15 -16.19 5.80 -28.24
N GLU A 16 -15.30 5.53 -29.20
CA GLU A 16 -15.67 5.11 -30.56
C GLU A 16 -16.36 3.75 -30.55
N ILE A 17 -15.85 2.78 -29.78
CA ILE A 17 -16.50 1.49 -29.60
C ILE A 17 -17.91 1.69 -29.03
N ALA A 18 -18.05 2.52 -28.00
CA ALA A 18 -19.33 2.79 -27.35
C ALA A 18 -20.36 3.37 -28.36
N LYS A 19 -19.96 4.35 -29.15
CA LYS A 19 -20.80 4.95 -30.22
C LYS A 19 -21.24 3.90 -31.24
N ARG A 20 -20.31 3.06 -31.72
CA ARG A 20 -20.60 2.03 -32.75
C ARG A 20 -21.57 0.95 -32.28
N VAL A 21 -21.51 0.58 -31.00
CA VAL A 21 -22.36 -0.48 -30.43
C VAL A 21 -23.60 0.06 -29.69
N GLY A 22 -23.83 1.38 -29.72
CA GLY A 22 -24.98 2.00 -29.07
C GLY A 22 -24.99 1.83 -27.53
N LYS A 23 -23.81 1.84 -26.90
CA LYS A 23 -23.64 1.71 -25.44
C LYS A 23 -22.93 2.92 -24.85
N GLN A 24 -23.05 3.08 -23.53
CA GLN A 24 -22.25 4.12 -22.84
C GLN A 24 -20.78 3.70 -22.76
N GLN A 25 -19.87 4.68 -22.82
CA GLN A 25 -18.44 4.46 -22.68
C GLN A 25 -18.09 3.73 -21.37
N SER A 26 -18.76 4.10 -20.27
CA SER A 26 -18.59 3.44 -18.96
C SER A 26 -18.89 1.94 -19.01
N THR A 27 -19.88 1.53 -19.80
CA THR A 27 -20.20 0.11 -20.01
C THR A 27 -19.06 -0.61 -20.73
N ILE A 28 -18.52 0.00 -21.79
CA ILE A 28 -17.38 -0.58 -22.55
C ILE A 28 -16.14 -0.66 -21.65
N SER A 29 -15.83 0.41 -20.92
CA SER A 29 -14.71 0.47 -19.98
C SER A 29 -14.80 -0.66 -18.93
N ASN A 30 -15.94 -0.84 -18.28
CA ASN A 30 -16.15 -1.91 -17.31
C ASN A 30 -15.96 -3.31 -17.92
N LYS A 31 -16.50 -3.54 -19.11
CA LYS A 31 -16.32 -4.84 -19.80
C LYS A 31 -14.87 -5.13 -20.14
N ILE A 32 -14.12 -4.14 -20.62
CA ILE A 32 -12.68 -4.29 -20.90
C ILE A 32 -11.91 -4.56 -19.60
N ARG A 33 -12.22 -3.87 -18.51
CA ARG A 33 -11.59 -4.12 -17.21
C ARG A 33 -11.88 -5.50 -16.65
N ILE A 34 -13.10 -6.03 -16.79
CA ILE A 34 -13.43 -7.40 -16.39
C ILE A 34 -12.63 -8.42 -17.23
N LEU A 35 -12.46 -8.16 -18.52
CA LEU A 35 -11.64 -9.01 -19.40
C LEU A 35 -10.13 -8.94 -19.11
N SER A 36 -9.67 -7.95 -18.31
CA SER A 36 -8.29 -7.89 -17.84
C SER A 36 -8.04 -8.70 -16.57
N LEU A 37 -9.08 -9.22 -15.92
CA LEU A 37 -8.91 -10.18 -14.83
C LEU A 37 -8.18 -11.43 -15.31
N PRO A 38 -7.39 -12.09 -14.46
CA PRO A 38 -6.75 -13.35 -14.80
C PRO A 38 -7.75 -14.42 -15.30
N PRO A 39 -7.33 -15.28 -16.23
CA PRO A 39 -8.22 -16.31 -16.80
C PRO A 39 -8.89 -17.19 -15.75
N GLU A 40 -8.15 -17.52 -14.67
CA GLU A 40 -8.67 -18.31 -13.55
C GLU A 40 -9.82 -17.63 -12.81
N ILE A 41 -9.73 -16.30 -12.64
CA ILE A 41 -10.80 -15.50 -12.01
C ILE A 41 -12.01 -15.42 -12.95
N GLN A 42 -11.78 -15.22 -14.27
CA GLN A 42 -12.86 -15.22 -15.26
C GLN A 42 -13.58 -16.57 -15.33
N GLN A 43 -12.84 -17.66 -15.25
CA GLN A 43 -13.38 -19.01 -15.21
C GLN A 43 -14.22 -19.23 -13.96
N ALA A 44 -13.68 -18.89 -12.76
CA ALA A 44 -14.42 -19.02 -11.51
C ALA A 44 -15.72 -18.20 -11.49
N LEU A 45 -15.72 -17.00 -12.07
CA LEU A 45 -16.93 -16.19 -12.22
C LEU A 45 -17.98 -16.87 -13.11
N THR A 46 -17.54 -17.51 -14.20
CA THR A 46 -18.43 -18.20 -15.17
C THR A 46 -18.99 -19.49 -14.58
N GLU A 47 -18.14 -20.31 -13.99
CA GLU A 47 -18.52 -21.60 -13.38
C GLU A 47 -19.54 -21.43 -12.25
N ASN A 48 -19.40 -20.38 -11.48
CA ASN A 48 -20.33 -20.08 -10.37
C ASN A 48 -21.47 -19.14 -10.76
N GLN A 49 -21.68 -18.89 -12.05
CA GLN A 49 -22.76 -18.06 -12.60
C GLN A 49 -22.82 -16.65 -11.98
N LEU A 50 -21.66 -16.10 -11.59
CA LEU A 50 -21.59 -14.76 -11.00
C LEU A 50 -21.78 -13.70 -12.09
N THR A 51 -22.51 -12.65 -11.75
CA THR A 51 -22.87 -11.59 -12.70
C THR A 51 -21.70 -10.64 -12.99
N GLU A 52 -21.79 -9.88 -14.08
CA GLU A 52 -20.86 -8.78 -14.40
C GLU A 52 -20.70 -7.77 -13.23
N ARG A 53 -21.75 -7.58 -12.42
CA ARG A 53 -21.67 -6.71 -11.25
C ARG A 53 -20.77 -7.26 -10.15
N HIS A 54 -20.81 -8.58 -9.89
CA HIS A 54 -19.88 -9.25 -8.97
C HIS A 54 -18.44 -9.13 -9.50
N ALA A 55 -18.21 -9.37 -10.78
CA ALA A 55 -16.91 -9.22 -11.41
C ALA A 55 -16.36 -7.81 -11.27
N ARG A 56 -17.21 -6.78 -11.44
CA ARG A 56 -16.84 -5.38 -11.28
C ARG A 56 -16.46 -5.04 -9.83
N ALA A 57 -17.15 -5.60 -8.84
CA ALA A 57 -16.78 -5.41 -7.44
C ALA A 57 -15.39 -5.97 -7.13
N LEU A 58 -15.03 -7.14 -7.69
CA LEU A 58 -13.72 -7.75 -7.53
C LEU A 58 -12.56 -6.95 -8.15
N LEU A 59 -12.84 -6.05 -9.10
CA LEU A 59 -11.81 -5.16 -9.67
C LEU A 59 -11.22 -4.16 -8.66
N LYS A 60 -11.85 -3.97 -7.50
CA LYS A 60 -11.34 -3.14 -6.41
C LYS A 60 -10.21 -3.80 -5.61
N ILE A 61 -9.99 -5.09 -5.80
CA ILE A 61 -8.98 -5.89 -5.11
C ILE A 61 -7.85 -6.15 -6.08
N ASP A 62 -6.61 -5.92 -5.66
CA ASP A 62 -5.44 -6.10 -6.52
C ASP A 62 -4.89 -7.54 -6.46
N ASP A 63 -5.05 -8.22 -5.31
CA ASP A 63 -4.53 -9.57 -5.06
C ASP A 63 -5.48 -10.66 -5.57
N ASP A 64 -5.00 -11.51 -6.47
CA ASP A 64 -5.77 -12.59 -7.07
C ASP A 64 -6.11 -13.74 -6.11
N ALA A 65 -5.26 -14.00 -5.10
CA ALA A 65 -5.57 -14.98 -4.07
C ALA A 65 -6.75 -14.51 -3.21
N VAL A 66 -6.79 -13.22 -2.90
CA VAL A 66 -7.91 -12.58 -2.18
C VAL A 66 -9.17 -12.60 -3.04
N ARG A 67 -9.06 -12.31 -4.35
CA ARG A 67 -10.21 -12.42 -5.28
C ARG A 67 -10.83 -13.82 -5.26
N LYS A 68 -10.00 -14.88 -5.33
CA LYS A 68 -10.45 -16.28 -5.25
C LYS A 68 -11.14 -16.58 -3.92
N GLN A 69 -10.59 -16.14 -2.79
CA GLN A 69 -11.22 -16.32 -1.49
C GLN A 69 -12.58 -15.65 -1.40
N ILE A 70 -12.71 -14.43 -1.95
CA ILE A 70 -13.99 -13.70 -1.95
C ILE A 70 -15.01 -14.41 -2.84
N ILE A 71 -14.61 -14.90 -4.04
CA ILE A 71 -15.50 -15.70 -4.89
C ILE A 71 -15.99 -16.92 -4.13
N GLY A 72 -15.12 -17.66 -3.44
CA GLY A 72 -15.49 -18.80 -2.62
C GLY A 72 -16.56 -18.45 -1.58
N ARG A 73 -16.38 -17.36 -0.84
CA ARG A 73 -17.36 -16.89 0.15
C ARG A 73 -18.68 -16.44 -0.48
N VAL A 74 -18.63 -15.77 -1.62
CA VAL A 74 -19.86 -15.35 -2.36
C VAL A 74 -20.69 -16.56 -2.75
N VAL A 75 -20.03 -17.63 -3.22
CA VAL A 75 -20.70 -18.89 -3.61
C VAL A 75 -21.23 -19.63 -2.39
N GLU A 76 -20.39 -19.84 -1.38
CA GLU A 76 -20.73 -20.58 -0.15
C GLU A 76 -21.93 -19.98 0.58
N HIS A 77 -21.99 -18.65 0.64
CA HIS A 77 -23.08 -17.93 1.36
C HIS A 77 -24.16 -17.38 0.45
N ASN A 78 -24.14 -17.68 -0.85
CA ASN A 78 -25.10 -17.20 -1.85
C ASN A 78 -25.29 -15.66 -1.79
N LEU A 79 -24.18 -14.92 -1.69
CA LEU A 79 -24.23 -13.47 -1.51
C LEU A 79 -24.70 -12.78 -2.79
N ASN A 80 -25.65 -11.86 -2.64
CA ASN A 80 -26.05 -10.99 -3.73
C ASN A 80 -24.99 -9.88 -3.99
N VAL A 81 -25.14 -9.13 -5.10
CA VAL A 81 -24.21 -8.07 -5.51
C VAL A 81 -23.93 -7.06 -4.38
N LYS A 82 -25.00 -6.59 -3.71
CA LYS A 82 -24.87 -5.58 -2.64
C LYS A 82 -24.09 -6.11 -1.43
N GLN A 83 -24.34 -7.37 -1.07
CA GLN A 83 -23.63 -8.03 0.03
C GLN A 83 -22.15 -8.26 -0.34
N THR A 84 -21.88 -8.65 -1.58
CA THR A 84 -20.51 -8.80 -2.11
C THR A 84 -19.75 -7.47 -2.10
N GLU A 85 -20.38 -6.39 -2.59
CA GLU A 85 -19.80 -5.05 -2.57
C GLU A 85 -19.46 -4.61 -1.15
N LYS A 86 -20.39 -4.81 -0.19
CA LYS A 86 -20.18 -4.50 1.22
C LYS A 86 -19.02 -5.31 1.82
N MET A 87 -18.99 -6.61 1.59
CA MET A 87 -17.92 -7.49 2.08
C MET A 87 -16.54 -7.03 1.57
N ILE A 88 -16.45 -6.64 0.30
CA ILE A 88 -15.21 -6.11 -0.29
C ILE A 88 -14.83 -4.78 0.35
N GLU A 89 -15.77 -3.86 0.57
CA GLU A 89 -15.51 -2.59 1.23
C GLU A 89 -15.03 -2.76 2.67
N ASP A 90 -15.64 -3.65 3.42
CA ASP A 90 -15.24 -3.96 4.81
C ASP A 90 -13.84 -4.59 4.84
N PHE A 91 -13.51 -5.46 3.88
CA PHE A 91 -12.18 -6.04 3.72
C PHE A 91 -11.12 -4.96 3.44
N LEU A 92 -11.37 -4.07 2.48
CA LEU A 92 -10.44 -2.99 2.12
C LEU A 92 -10.24 -2.00 3.27
N LYS A 93 -11.29 -1.65 4.01
CA LYS A 93 -11.19 -0.79 5.20
C LYS A 93 -10.31 -1.42 6.27
N LYS A 94 -10.51 -2.72 6.55
CA LYS A 94 -9.71 -3.44 7.53
C LYS A 94 -8.24 -3.50 7.13
N GLN A 95 -7.95 -3.75 5.86
CA GLN A 95 -6.58 -3.76 5.33
C GLN A 95 -5.91 -2.39 5.46
N ASP A 96 -6.63 -1.30 5.16
CA ASP A 96 -6.13 0.07 5.34
C ASP A 96 -5.88 0.42 6.81
N GLU A 97 -6.76 -0.02 7.71
CA GLU A 97 -6.58 0.17 9.15
C GLU A 97 -5.36 -0.59 9.68
N GLU A 98 -5.16 -1.82 9.25
CA GLU A 98 -4.00 -2.63 9.62
C GLU A 98 -2.69 -2.00 9.09
N ARG A 99 -2.69 -1.50 7.86
CA ARG A 99 -1.56 -0.77 7.28
C ARG A 99 -1.24 0.48 8.10
N ARG A 100 -2.25 1.31 8.41
CA ARG A 100 -2.07 2.52 9.24
C ARG A 100 -1.59 2.22 10.65
N LYS A 101 -2.07 1.12 11.27
CA LYS A 101 -1.57 0.66 12.58
C LYS A 101 -0.10 0.24 12.48
N GLY A 102 0.27 -0.49 11.44
CA GLY A 102 1.65 -0.89 11.19
C GLY A 102 2.59 0.31 11.00
N GLU A 103 2.19 1.30 10.19
CA GLU A 103 2.95 2.54 10.00
C GLU A 103 3.06 3.34 11.31
N LYS A 104 1.96 3.46 12.07
CA LYS A 104 1.95 4.16 13.36
C LYS A 104 2.86 3.50 14.40
N LEU A 105 2.89 2.16 14.46
CA LEU A 105 3.78 1.41 15.35
C LEU A 105 5.25 1.61 14.97
N ARG A 106 5.59 1.60 13.67
CA ARG A 106 6.95 1.92 13.20
C ARG A 106 7.35 3.32 13.62
N PHE A 107 6.46 4.30 13.47
CA PHE A 107 6.72 5.69 13.84
C PHE A 107 6.92 5.86 15.36
N ILE A 108 6.15 5.16 16.20
CA ILE A 108 6.30 5.15 17.66
C ILE A 108 7.66 4.56 18.03
N ASN A 109 8.08 3.46 17.41
CA ASN A 109 9.39 2.84 17.66
C ASN A 109 10.53 3.80 17.34
N TYR A 110 10.51 4.50 16.21
CA TYR A 110 11.53 5.50 15.87
C TYR A 110 11.60 6.63 16.90
N ARG A 111 10.47 7.15 17.37
CA ARG A 111 10.45 8.20 18.41
C ARG A 111 11.07 7.74 19.71
N ILE A 112 10.84 6.52 20.13
CA ILE A 112 11.43 5.94 21.34
C ILE A 112 12.96 5.91 21.21
N TYR A 113 13.47 5.38 20.10
CA TYR A 113 14.92 5.33 19.83
C TYR A 113 15.54 6.71 19.73
N LEU A 114 14.91 7.66 19.03
CA LEU A 114 15.38 9.03 18.94
C LEU A 114 15.40 9.73 20.30
N ASN A 115 14.38 9.53 21.13
CA ASN A 115 14.35 10.09 22.48
C ASN A 115 15.44 9.49 23.36
N THR A 116 15.72 8.20 23.25
CA THR A 116 16.82 7.53 23.96
C THR A 116 18.16 8.08 23.53
N LEU A 117 18.39 8.27 22.21
CA LEU A 117 19.61 8.88 21.66
C LEU A 117 19.77 10.33 22.13
N LYS A 118 18.70 11.13 22.10
CA LYS A 118 18.72 12.52 22.60
C LYS A 118 19.04 12.58 24.08
N LYS A 119 18.46 11.70 24.90
CA LYS A 119 18.72 11.63 26.34
C LYS A 119 20.18 11.24 26.63
N ALA A 120 20.71 10.24 25.92
CA ALA A 120 22.12 9.86 26.02
C ALA A 120 23.05 11.00 25.58
N PHE A 121 22.71 11.71 24.52
CA PHE A 121 23.45 12.88 24.07
C PHE A 121 23.43 14.03 25.09
N SER A 122 22.30 14.28 25.78
CA SER A 122 22.20 15.33 26.82
C SER A 122 23.24 15.12 27.92
N SER A 123 23.43 13.88 28.37
CA SER A 123 24.47 13.55 29.38
C SER A 123 25.90 13.81 28.86
N ILE A 124 26.13 13.60 27.56
CA ILE A 124 27.44 13.95 26.93
C ILE A 124 27.61 15.47 26.85
N ALA A 125 26.54 16.20 26.47
CA ALA A 125 26.58 17.66 26.31
C ALA A 125 26.76 18.41 27.63
N GLU A 126 26.39 17.82 28.79
CA GLU A 126 26.68 18.36 30.11
C GLU A 126 28.19 18.36 30.40
N ILE A 127 28.92 17.35 29.89
CA ILE A 127 30.36 17.21 30.11
C ILE A 127 31.13 17.95 29.02
N GLU A 128 30.70 17.80 27.77
CA GLU A 128 31.37 18.33 26.59
C GLU A 128 30.50 19.37 25.89
N LYS A 129 30.68 20.66 26.27
CA LYS A 129 29.86 21.79 25.80
C LYS A 129 29.88 21.99 24.27
N ASN A 130 30.90 21.50 23.57
CA ASN A 130 31.05 21.62 22.13
C ASN A 130 30.49 20.42 21.36
N ALA A 131 29.88 19.46 22.03
CA ALA A 131 29.20 18.35 21.38
C ALA A 131 27.97 18.85 20.58
N LYS A 132 27.74 18.27 19.41
CA LYS A 132 26.63 18.65 18.52
C LYS A 132 25.83 17.44 18.13
N PHE A 133 24.49 17.62 18.11
CA PHE A 133 23.53 16.61 17.68
C PHE A 133 22.76 17.14 16.47
N TYR A 134 22.75 16.38 15.38
CA TYR A 134 22.01 16.68 14.17
C TYR A 134 21.02 15.56 13.90
N LEU A 135 19.81 15.92 13.48
CA LEU A 135 18.78 15.02 13.05
C LEU A 135 18.23 15.55 11.72
N GLU A 136 18.31 14.75 10.69
CA GLU A 136 17.84 15.09 9.36
C GLU A 136 16.91 13.99 8.83
N ASP A 137 15.73 14.38 8.36
CA ASP A 137 14.80 13.47 7.69
C ASP A 137 15.08 13.50 6.19
N LYS A 138 15.48 12.36 5.62
CA LYS A 138 15.76 12.17 4.20
C LYS A 138 14.57 11.54 3.44
N GLY A 139 13.41 11.39 4.10
CA GLY A 139 12.23 10.77 3.53
C GLY A 139 12.26 9.24 3.58
N GLU A 140 13.28 8.59 3.05
CA GLU A 140 13.45 7.13 3.12
C GLU A 140 14.05 6.65 4.45
N HIS A 141 14.84 7.49 5.12
CA HIS A 141 15.48 7.21 6.41
C HIS A 141 15.71 8.48 7.23
N LEU A 142 15.91 8.30 8.53
CA LEU A 142 16.33 9.36 9.46
C LEU A 142 17.84 9.25 9.68
N GLU A 143 18.57 10.34 9.43
CA GLU A 143 20.00 10.43 9.70
C GLU A 143 20.23 11.12 11.03
N VAL A 144 20.97 10.45 11.93
CA VAL A 144 21.39 11.02 13.22
C VAL A 144 22.91 11.13 13.20
N ARG A 145 23.42 12.36 13.38
CA ARG A 145 24.86 12.63 13.46
C ARG A 145 25.20 13.26 14.79
N ILE A 146 26.12 12.64 15.53
CA ILE A 146 26.64 13.14 16.81
C ILE A 146 28.13 13.46 16.61
N ILE A 147 28.51 14.69 16.92
CA ILE A 147 29.90 15.16 16.86
C ILE A 147 30.34 15.45 18.28
N ILE A 148 31.35 14.73 18.74
CA ILE A 148 31.98 14.92 20.05
C ILE A 148 33.44 15.31 19.79
N PRO A 149 33.87 16.56 20.10
CA PRO A 149 35.24 16.97 19.93
C PRO A 149 36.15 16.19 20.89
N LYS A 150 37.27 15.69 20.40
CA LYS A 150 38.33 15.14 21.25
C LYS A 150 39.15 16.30 21.80
N ASN A 151 39.08 16.57 23.10
CA ASN A 151 40.01 17.46 23.76
C ASN A 151 41.34 16.72 23.93
N GLU A 152 42.32 16.99 23.07
CA GLU A 152 43.65 16.40 23.15
C GLU A 152 44.46 16.81 24.41
N ASN A 153 43.98 17.78 25.20
CA ASN A 153 44.75 18.37 26.32
C ASN A 153 44.53 17.72 27.69
N LYS A 154 43.81 16.60 27.83
CA LYS A 154 43.71 15.91 29.15
C LYS A 154 44.54 14.68 29.32
N ALA A 155 45.28 14.25 28.28
CA ALA A 155 46.12 13.07 28.37
C ALA A 155 47.60 13.36 28.81
N ALA A 156 47.98 14.66 28.94
CA ALA A 156 49.36 15.05 29.30
C ALA A 156 49.61 15.20 30.79
N THR A 157 48.55 15.28 31.65
CA THR A 157 48.68 15.54 33.10
C THR A 157 48.57 14.27 33.96
N ALA A 158 48.32 13.10 33.40
CA ALA A 158 48.19 11.86 34.19
C ALA A 158 49.43 10.94 34.10
N ARG A 159 50.61 11.48 33.63
CA ARG A 159 51.87 10.73 33.60
C ARG A 159 53.04 11.43 34.29
N ALA A 160 52.72 12.34 35.20
CA ALA A 160 53.73 12.94 36.07
C ALA A 160 53.20 12.93 37.51
N ASP A 161 53.24 11.75 38.14
CA ASP A 161 53.44 11.46 39.55
C ASP A 161 53.73 9.95 39.72
#